data_36fc6e1b1063f539e007a3fee0d14851
#
_entry.id   36fc6e1b1063f539e007a3fee0d14851
#
_cell.length_a   1.000
_cell.length_b   1.000
_cell.length_c   1.000
_cell.angle_alpha   90.00
_cell.angle_beta   90.00
_cell.angle_gamma   90.00
#
_symmetry.space_group_name_H-M   'P 1'
#
loop_
_entity.id
_entity.type
_entity.pdbx_description
1 polymer ?
#
loop_
_entity_poly.entity_id
_entity_poly.type
_entity_poly.pdbx_seq_one_letter_code
_entity_poly.pdbx_strand_id
1 'polypeptide(L)'
;MLCIVKQFEKREDENRELPYYVIRAIGTVGDVNATSAFNDDGTINVMAMQSRVYNFTKTMFPATRELCDSLESGMPVDDDNNVIEERKINLMLYQWDTGKKFHILNRDGEYYSDEKEIEKTSDGTARVNGKVIPKGQKYKTTELIPRMYSNISLVLFCDADENSVEGKPEELAERNFKRGLENGMYVLVD
;
A
#
# COMPACT_ATOMS: atom_id res chain seq x y z
N MET A 1 -9.30 -2.85 -12.22
CA MET A 1 -10.31 -2.84 -11.11
C MET A 1 -11.00 -1.50 -11.06
N LEU A 2 -12.33 -1.49 -11.14
CA LEU A 2 -13.12 -0.27 -11.04
C LEU A 2 -13.25 0.14 -9.56
N CYS A 3 -12.86 1.39 -9.25
CA CYS A 3 -12.87 1.92 -7.89
C CYS A 3 -13.76 3.16 -7.80
N ILE A 4 -14.46 3.31 -6.68
CA ILE A 4 -15.26 4.51 -6.39
C ILE A 4 -14.38 5.50 -5.64
N VAL A 5 -14.27 6.72 -6.17
CA VAL A 5 -13.53 7.80 -5.53
C VAL A 5 -14.34 8.32 -4.34
N LYS A 6 -13.70 8.41 -3.19
CA LYS A 6 -14.31 8.89 -1.94
C LYS A 6 -13.82 10.28 -1.57
N GLN A 7 -12.52 10.54 -1.75
CA GLN A 7 -11.93 11.85 -1.48
C GLN A 7 -11.01 12.27 -2.61
N PHE A 8 -11.01 13.55 -2.88
CA PHE A 8 -10.14 14.20 -3.86
C PHE A 8 -9.62 15.49 -3.23
N GLU A 9 -8.35 15.47 -2.81
CA GLU A 9 -7.72 16.55 -2.08
C GLU A 9 -6.66 17.22 -2.94
N LYS A 10 -6.81 18.51 -3.19
CA LYS A 10 -5.79 19.35 -3.81
C LYS A 10 -4.75 19.72 -2.77
N ARG A 11 -3.49 19.59 -3.11
CA ARG A 11 -2.35 19.99 -2.30
C ARG A 11 -1.37 20.84 -3.07
N GLU A 12 -0.79 21.81 -2.40
CA GLU A 12 0.26 22.66 -2.92
C GLU A 12 1.60 22.30 -2.27
N ASP A 13 2.67 22.47 -3.01
CA ASP A 13 4.04 22.27 -2.56
C ASP A 13 4.88 23.45 -3.04
N GLU A 14 5.55 24.14 -2.13
CA GLU A 14 6.37 25.33 -2.42
C GLU A 14 7.44 25.10 -3.49
N ASN A 15 7.86 23.84 -3.67
CA ASN A 15 8.85 23.45 -4.66
C ASN A 15 8.25 23.08 -6.02
N ARG A 16 6.94 23.28 -6.21
CA ARG A 16 6.22 22.91 -7.43
C ARG A 16 5.39 24.06 -7.97
N GLU A 17 5.45 24.25 -9.27
CA GLU A 17 4.64 25.26 -9.98
C GLU A 17 3.15 24.86 -10.06
N LEU A 18 2.87 23.55 -10.14
CA LEU A 18 1.52 23.01 -10.23
C LEU A 18 1.16 22.24 -8.97
N PRO A 19 -0.11 22.30 -8.54
CA PRO A 19 -0.59 21.50 -7.43
C PRO A 19 -0.50 19.99 -7.74
N TYR A 20 -0.60 19.18 -6.71
CA TYR A 20 -0.80 17.75 -6.84
C TYR A 20 -2.07 17.32 -6.11
N TYR A 21 -2.56 16.15 -6.44
CA TYR A 21 -3.83 15.66 -5.91
C TYR A 21 -3.65 14.32 -5.21
N VAL A 22 -4.32 14.17 -4.07
CA VAL A 22 -4.41 12.90 -3.35
C VAL A 22 -5.81 12.35 -3.54
N ILE A 23 -5.91 11.22 -4.22
CA ILE A 23 -7.17 10.54 -4.52
C ILE A 23 -7.29 9.33 -3.60
N ARG A 24 -8.38 9.26 -2.84
CA ARG A 24 -8.72 8.08 -2.05
C ARG A 24 -9.91 7.39 -2.70
N ALA A 25 -9.75 6.11 -3.01
CA ALA A 25 -10.75 5.33 -3.70
C ALA A 25 -10.93 3.97 -3.04
N ILE A 26 -12.13 3.43 -3.18
CA ILE A 26 -12.48 2.10 -2.68
C ILE A 26 -12.75 1.20 -3.88
N GLY A 27 -12.07 0.06 -3.93
CA GLY A 27 -12.28 -0.98 -4.92
C GLY A 27 -12.47 -2.34 -4.26
N THR A 28 -13.06 -3.27 -5.00
CA THR A 28 -13.25 -4.65 -4.56
C THR A 28 -12.39 -5.56 -5.43
N VAL A 29 -11.54 -6.37 -4.81
CA VAL A 29 -10.81 -7.45 -5.48
C VAL A 29 -11.53 -8.76 -5.17
N GLY A 30 -11.84 -9.52 -6.19
CA GLY A 30 -12.53 -10.80 -6.10
C GLY A 30 -13.47 -10.97 -7.27
N ASP A 31 -14.04 -12.13 -7.44
CA ASP A 31 -15.03 -12.34 -8.47
C ASP A 31 -16.34 -11.64 -8.08
N VAL A 32 -16.47 -10.38 -8.53
CA VAL A 32 -17.70 -9.57 -8.35
C VAL A 32 -18.91 -10.18 -9.09
N ASN A 33 -18.67 -11.16 -9.97
CA ASN A 33 -19.69 -11.92 -10.66
C ASN A 33 -20.03 -13.24 -9.95
N ALA A 34 -19.33 -13.58 -8.86
CA ALA A 34 -19.72 -14.70 -8.02
C ALA A 34 -21.08 -14.42 -7.38
N THR A 35 -22.15 -14.76 -8.10
CA THR A 35 -23.53 -14.52 -7.69
C THR A 35 -23.99 -15.47 -6.58
N SER A 36 -23.17 -16.44 -6.20
CA SER A 36 -23.49 -17.42 -5.18
C SER A 36 -22.32 -17.61 -4.20
N ALA A 37 -22.63 -17.62 -2.91
CA ALA A 37 -21.69 -18.02 -1.86
C ALA A 37 -21.33 -19.52 -1.93
N PHE A 38 -21.98 -20.26 -2.81
CA PHE A 38 -21.80 -21.70 -3.00
C PHE A 38 -21.53 -22.01 -4.46
N ASN A 39 -20.66 -22.96 -4.71
CA ASN A 39 -20.42 -23.57 -6.02
C ASN A 39 -21.63 -24.44 -6.41
N ASP A 40 -21.73 -24.82 -7.68
CA ASP A 40 -22.83 -25.68 -8.19
C ASP A 40 -22.89 -27.06 -7.51
N ASP A 41 -21.77 -27.51 -6.94
CA ASP A 41 -21.66 -28.76 -6.17
C ASP A 41 -22.06 -28.60 -4.68
N GLY A 42 -22.48 -27.41 -4.25
CA GLY A 42 -22.88 -27.11 -2.89
C GLY A 42 -21.72 -26.80 -1.93
N THR A 43 -20.45 -26.79 -2.42
CA THR A 43 -19.31 -26.37 -1.61
C THR A 43 -19.24 -24.85 -1.51
N ILE A 44 -18.58 -24.35 -0.46
CA ILE A 44 -18.42 -22.90 -0.26
C ILE A 44 -17.52 -22.32 -1.37
N ASN A 45 -18.01 -21.29 -2.05
CA ASN A 45 -17.21 -20.51 -3.00
C ASN A 45 -16.24 -19.60 -2.23
N VAL A 46 -15.02 -20.09 -2.00
CA VAL A 46 -13.99 -19.37 -1.25
C VAL A 46 -13.63 -18.03 -1.93
N MET A 47 -13.73 -17.95 -3.25
CA MET A 47 -13.46 -16.71 -4.00
C MET A 47 -14.52 -15.64 -3.78
N ALA A 48 -15.79 -16.04 -3.70
CA ALA A 48 -16.89 -15.12 -3.35
C ALA A 48 -16.79 -14.63 -1.90
N MET A 49 -16.35 -15.49 -0.98
CA MET A 49 -16.14 -15.13 0.43
C MET A 49 -14.85 -14.33 0.67
N GLN A 50 -13.91 -14.36 -0.28
CA GLN A 50 -12.65 -13.61 -0.19
C GLN A 50 -12.68 -12.27 -0.92
N SER A 51 -13.85 -11.81 -1.39
CA SER A 51 -13.96 -10.45 -1.93
C SER A 51 -13.52 -9.45 -0.85
N ARG A 52 -12.38 -8.82 -1.07
CA ARG A 52 -11.81 -7.85 -0.13
C ARG A 52 -12.06 -6.45 -0.64
N VAL A 53 -12.56 -5.60 0.23
CA VAL A 53 -12.62 -4.16 -0.03
C VAL A 53 -11.24 -3.58 0.25
N TYR A 54 -10.67 -2.92 -0.74
CA TYR A 54 -9.39 -2.24 -0.63
C TYR A 54 -9.58 -0.73 -0.66
N ASN A 55 -8.89 -0.06 0.26
CA ASN A 55 -8.75 1.39 0.24
C ASN A 55 -7.46 1.74 -0.48
N PHE A 56 -7.57 2.48 -1.57
CA PHE A 56 -6.44 2.94 -2.35
C PHE A 56 -6.21 4.43 -2.08
N THR A 57 -4.94 4.79 -1.95
CA THR A 57 -4.49 6.17 -1.98
C THR A 57 -3.56 6.34 -3.15
N LYS A 58 -3.92 7.22 -4.07
CA LYS A 58 -3.12 7.53 -5.26
C LYS A 58 -2.77 9.02 -5.24
N THR A 59 -1.48 9.33 -5.33
CA THR A 59 -1.01 10.69 -5.55
C THR A 59 -0.82 10.92 -7.04
N MET A 60 -1.37 12.00 -7.56
CA MET A 60 -1.29 12.39 -8.95
C MET A 60 -0.56 13.73 -9.09
N PHE A 61 0.40 13.78 -9.98
CA PHE A 61 1.18 14.98 -10.30
C PHE A 61 0.88 15.39 -11.74
N PRO A 62 -0.05 16.31 -11.97
CA PRO A 62 -0.38 16.80 -13.31
C PRO A 62 0.83 17.45 -13.98
N ALA A 63 0.92 17.30 -15.30
CA ALA A 63 1.97 17.90 -16.11
C ALA A 63 1.62 19.30 -16.63
N THR A 64 0.32 19.63 -16.68
CA THR A 64 -0.16 20.91 -17.23
C THR A 64 -1.28 21.50 -16.38
N ARG A 65 -1.52 22.82 -16.53
CA ARG A 65 -2.61 23.54 -15.87
C ARG A 65 -3.97 23.05 -16.36
N GLU A 66 -4.11 22.79 -17.64
CA GLU A 66 -5.37 22.31 -18.25
C GLU A 66 -5.78 20.95 -17.64
N LEU A 67 -4.79 20.10 -17.32
CA LEU A 67 -5.07 18.82 -16.65
C LEU A 67 -5.53 19.06 -15.20
N CYS A 68 -4.96 20.05 -14.50
CA CYS A 68 -5.44 20.44 -13.17
C CYS A 68 -6.90 20.88 -13.22
N ASP A 69 -7.24 21.80 -14.13
CA ASP A 69 -8.58 22.33 -14.27
C ASP A 69 -9.60 21.25 -14.65
N SER A 70 -9.19 20.32 -15.52
CA SER A 70 -10.01 19.16 -15.90
C SER A 70 -10.28 18.22 -14.72
N LEU A 71 -9.27 17.96 -13.88
CA LEU A 71 -9.42 17.12 -12.69
C LEU A 71 -10.33 17.78 -11.66
N GLU A 72 -10.13 19.07 -11.38
CA GLU A 72 -10.93 19.82 -10.40
C GLU A 72 -12.40 19.92 -10.85
N SER A 73 -12.67 20.20 -12.12
CA SER A 73 -14.02 20.24 -12.66
C SER A 73 -14.69 18.87 -12.73
N GLY A 74 -13.89 17.80 -12.92
CA GLY A 74 -14.38 16.42 -12.98
C GLY A 74 -14.64 15.76 -11.63
N MET A 75 -14.16 16.36 -10.53
CA MET A 75 -14.23 15.80 -9.17
C MET A 75 -14.83 16.82 -8.19
N PRO A 76 -16.15 17.10 -8.26
CA PRO A 76 -16.78 18.00 -7.30
C PRO A 76 -16.69 17.45 -5.88
N VAL A 77 -16.26 18.29 -4.94
CA VAL A 77 -16.05 17.93 -3.54
C VAL A 77 -16.74 18.89 -2.59
N ASP A 78 -17.01 18.43 -1.37
CA ASP A 78 -17.42 19.25 -0.23
C ASP A 78 -16.21 19.91 0.47
N ASP A 79 -16.46 20.65 1.55
CA ASP A 79 -15.45 21.34 2.34
C ASP A 79 -14.44 20.38 3.01
N ASP A 80 -14.81 19.11 3.19
CA ASP A 80 -13.97 18.05 3.76
C ASP A 80 -13.24 17.23 2.67
N ASN A 81 -13.29 17.68 1.42
CA ASN A 81 -12.73 17.00 0.23
C ASN A 81 -13.39 15.66 -0.11
N ASN A 82 -14.59 15.36 0.41
CA ASN A 82 -15.33 14.18 -0.02
C ASN A 82 -15.98 14.45 -1.39
N VAL A 83 -15.92 13.46 -2.26
CA VAL A 83 -16.53 13.54 -3.60
C VAL A 83 -18.06 13.45 -3.44
N ILE A 84 -18.77 14.50 -3.84
CA ILE A 84 -20.23 14.64 -3.65
C ILE A 84 -21.07 13.93 -4.74
N GLU A 85 -20.46 13.60 -5.88
CA GLU A 85 -21.08 12.81 -6.93
C GLU A 85 -20.25 11.56 -7.17
N GLU A 86 -20.88 10.39 -7.33
CA GLU A 86 -20.14 9.15 -7.58
C GLU A 86 -19.24 9.28 -8.79
N ARG A 87 -17.94 9.13 -8.58
CA ARG A 87 -16.93 9.08 -9.63
C ARG A 87 -16.19 7.75 -9.55
N LYS A 88 -15.95 7.17 -10.72
CA LYS A 88 -15.25 5.87 -10.85
C LYS A 88 -13.97 6.05 -11.62
N ILE A 89 -12.95 5.37 -11.15
CA ILE A 89 -11.63 5.29 -11.80
C ILE A 89 -11.22 3.83 -11.91
N ASN A 90 -10.48 3.49 -12.95
CA ASN A 90 -9.88 2.19 -13.06
C ASN A 90 -8.48 2.21 -12.46
N LEU A 91 -8.26 1.35 -11.47
CA LEU A 91 -6.96 1.14 -10.84
C LEU A 91 -6.51 -0.31 -11.01
N MET A 92 -5.22 -0.50 -11.16
CA MET A 92 -4.58 -1.81 -11.08
C MET A 92 -3.57 -1.82 -9.95
N LEU A 93 -3.49 -2.94 -9.24
CA LEU A 93 -2.43 -3.23 -8.29
C LEU A 93 -1.39 -4.09 -9.01
N TYR A 94 -0.21 -3.56 -9.18
CA TYR A 94 0.91 -4.27 -9.79
C TYR A 94 1.97 -4.57 -8.72
N GLN A 95 2.42 -5.80 -8.68
CA GLN A 95 3.51 -6.23 -7.80
C GLN A 95 4.69 -6.69 -8.66
N TRP A 96 5.84 -6.11 -8.37
CA TRP A 96 7.10 -6.45 -9.03
C TRP A 96 8.07 -7.05 -8.02
N ASP A 97 8.53 -8.27 -8.30
CA ASP A 97 9.57 -8.92 -7.52
C ASP A 97 10.93 -8.29 -7.88
N THR A 98 11.58 -7.73 -6.88
CA THR A 98 12.89 -7.06 -7.05
C THR A 98 14.06 -8.05 -7.18
N GLY A 99 13.83 -9.34 -6.88
CA GLY A 99 14.87 -10.35 -6.73
C GLY A 99 15.82 -10.11 -5.55
N LYS A 100 15.52 -9.12 -4.70
CA LYS A 100 16.33 -8.71 -3.54
C LYS A 100 15.46 -8.58 -2.30
N LYS A 101 16.06 -8.74 -1.13
CA LYS A 101 15.40 -8.45 0.14
C LYS A 101 15.81 -7.07 0.63
N PHE A 102 14.87 -6.33 1.21
CA PHE A 102 15.12 -4.99 1.70
C PHE A 102 14.17 -4.63 2.85
N HIS A 103 14.59 -3.65 3.63
CA HIS A 103 13.75 -2.98 4.62
C HIS A 103 13.28 -1.62 4.08
N ILE A 104 12.17 -1.12 4.60
CA ILE A 104 11.65 0.21 4.30
C ILE A 104 11.76 1.06 5.56
N LEU A 105 12.29 2.27 5.40
CA LEU A 105 12.31 3.30 6.44
C LEU A 105 11.09 4.22 6.31
N ASN A 106 10.55 4.64 7.45
CA ASN A 106 9.57 5.71 7.52
C ASN A 106 10.24 7.08 7.34
N ARG A 107 9.48 8.17 7.42
CA ARG A 107 10.00 9.54 7.26
C ARG A 107 10.96 9.95 8.37
N ASP A 108 10.87 9.30 9.54
CA ASP A 108 11.71 9.57 10.71
C ASP A 108 13.01 8.74 10.69
N GLY A 109 13.20 7.92 9.65
CA GLY A 109 14.38 7.07 9.48
C GLY A 109 14.32 5.75 10.27
N GLU A 110 13.14 5.36 10.74
CA GLU A 110 12.93 4.12 11.48
C GLU A 110 12.39 3.02 10.55
N TYR A 111 12.77 1.78 10.82
CA TYR A 111 12.24 0.64 10.08
C TYR A 111 10.76 0.39 10.37
N TYR A 112 9.96 0.15 9.34
CA TYR A 112 8.67 -0.48 9.54
C TYR A 112 8.88 -1.86 10.14
N SER A 113 8.34 -2.09 11.34
CA SER A 113 8.58 -3.29 12.14
C SER A 113 7.28 -3.93 12.60
N ASP A 114 7.34 -5.23 12.87
CA ASP A 114 6.26 -5.99 13.50
C ASP A 114 6.70 -6.43 14.89
N GLU A 115 5.77 -6.40 15.83
CA GLU A 115 5.98 -7.05 17.13
C GLU A 115 5.91 -8.57 16.95
N LYS A 116 6.99 -9.24 17.34
CA LYS A 116 7.06 -10.71 17.33
C LYS A 116 7.46 -11.25 18.69
N GLU A 117 6.76 -12.27 19.13
CA GLU A 117 7.18 -13.05 20.29
C GLU A 117 8.35 -13.95 19.89
N ILE A 118 9.48 -13.79 20.55
CA ILE A 118 10.68 -14.61 20.34
C ILE A 118 11.07 -15.30 21.62
N GLU A 119 11.61 -16.53 21.49
CA GLU A 119 12.17 -17.30 22.59
C GLU A 119 13.66 -16.98 22.72
N LYS A 120 14.07 -16.57 23.91
CA LYS A 120 15.47 -16.31 24.27
C LYS A 120 15.92 -17.24 25.39
N THR A 121 17.22 -17.47 25.46
CA THR A 121 17.85 -18.15 26.60
C THR A 121 18.40 -17.10 27.55
N SER A 122 18.03 -17.17 28.81
CA SER A 122 18.48 -16.24 29.84
C SER A 122 19.99 -16.40 30.13
N ASP A 123 20.67 -15.26 30.21
CA ASP A 123 22.05 -15.17 30.72
C ASP A 123 22.11 -15.00 32.24
N GLY A 124 20.94 -14.94 32.90
CA GLY A 124 20.79 -14.73 34.34
C GLY A 124 20.41 -13.28 34.70
N THR A 125 20.31 -12.38 33.73
CA THR A 125 19.88 -10.98 33.95
C THR A 125 18.45 -10.71 33.50
N ALA A 126 17.88 -11.58 32.65
CA ALA A 126 16.53 -11.44 32.11
C ALA A 126 15.47 -11.45 33.23
N ARG A 127 14.45 -10.57 33.08
CA ARG A 127 13.31 -10.50 34.01
C ARG A 127 11.99 -10.64 33.26
N VAL A 128 11.11 -11.51 33.79
CA VAL A 128 9.74 -11.63 33.30
C VAL A 128 8.80 -11.46 34.51
N ASN A 129 7.85 -10.54 34.36
CA ASN A 129 6.93 -10.16 35.46
C ASN A 129 7.65 -9.84 36.79
N GLY A 130 8.79 -9.15 36.69
CA GLY A 130 9.59 -8.73 37.85
C GLY A 130 10.48 -9.81 38.44
N LYS A 131 10.37 -11.09 38.02
CA LYS A 131 11.21 -12.22 38.52
C LYS A 131 12.39 -12.43 37.57
N VAL A 132 13.58 -12.63 38.18
CA VAL A 132 14.79 -12.99 37.45
C VAL A 132 14.66 -14.42 36.92
N ILE A 133 14.95 -14.59 35.63
CA ILE A 133 15.01 -15.93 35.00
C ILE A 133 16.40 -16.49 35.17
N PRO A 134 16.54 -17.68 35.73
CA PRO A 134 17.85 -18.33 35.92
C PRO A 134 18.61 -18.50 34.60
N LYS A 135 19.92 -18.42 34.66
CA LYS A 135 20.79 -18.64 33.52
C LYS A 135 20.54 -19.99 32.85
N GLY A 136 20.43 -19.98 31.51
CA GLY A 136 20.16 -21.17 30.70
C GLY A 136 18.68 -21.52 30.55
N GLN A 137 17.76 -20.88 31.28
CA GLN A 137 16.33 -21.07 31.09
C GLN A 137 15.81 -20.26 29.92
N LYS A 138 14.84 -20.81 29.18
CA LYS A 138 14.15 -20.16 28.08
C LYS A 138 13.03 -19.28 28.61
N TYR A 139 12.85 -18.13 27.96
CA TYR A 139 11.75 -17.20 28.19
C TYR A 139 11.30 -16.57 26.90
N LYS A 140 10.07 -16.09 26.85
CA LYS A 140 9.52 -15.37 25.72
C LYS A 140 9.55 -13.89 25.98
N THR A 141 9.89 -13.13 24.95
CA THR A 141 9.86 -11.67 24.96
C THR A 141 9.31 -11.16 23.64
N THR A 142 8.66 -9.99 23.66
CA THR A 142 8.18 -9.33 22.46
C THR A 142 9.25 -8.37 21.97
N GLU A 143 9.61 -8.44 20.70
CA GLU A 143 10.58 -7.55 20.06
C GLU A 143 10.03 -6.98 18.76
N LEU A 144 10.41 -5.75 18.47
CA LEU A 144 10.17 -5.13 17.18
C LEU A 144 11.18 -5.67 16.17
N ILE A 145 10.68 -6.40 15.18
CA ILE A 145 11.51 -6.97 14.12
C ILE A 145 11.22 -6.22 12.82
N PRO A 146 12.25 -5.64 12.17
CA PRO A 146 12.07 -4.96 10.89
C PRO A 146 11.39 -5.86 9.86
N ARG A 147 10.37 -5.32 9.20
CA ARG A 147 9.70 -6.01 8.10
C ARG A 147 10.65 -6.17 6.93
N MET A 148 10.63 -7.37 6.36
CA MET A 148 11.41 -7.68 5.17
C MET A 148 10.49 -7.71 3.95
N TYR A 149 10.88 -7.01 2.92
CA TYR A 149 10.16 -6.91 1.65
C TYR A 149 11.00 -7.51 0.53
N SER A 150 10.35 -8.05 -0.49
CA SER A 150 10.98 -8.48 -1.74
C SER A 150 10.29 -7.87 -2.96
N ASN A 151 9.11 -7.31 -2.78
CA ASN A 151 8.27 -6.79 -3.85
C ASN A 151 8.02 -5.29 -3.69
N ILE A 152 7.96 -4.61 -4.84
CA ILE A 152 7.40 -3.26 -4.93
C ILE A 152 5.96 -3.37 -5.40
N SER A 153 5.05 -2.73 -4.69
CA SER A 153 3.64 -2.64 -5.06
C SER A 153 3.34 -1.24 -5.61
N LEU A 154 2.71 -1.18 -6.77
CA LEU A 154 2.24 0.04 -7.39
C LEU A 154 0.73 0.03 -7.53
N VAL A 155 0.11 1.19 -7.31
CA VAL A 155 -1.27 1.45 -7.69
C VAL A 155 -1.21 2.36 -8.92
N LEU A 156 -1.71 1.89 -10.05
CA LEU A 156 -1.64 2.58 -11.33
C LEU A 156 -3.04 2.84 -11.87
N PHE A 157 -3.22 3.99 -12.55
CA PHE A 157 -4.39 4.19 -13.38
C PHE A 157 -4.33 3.27 -14.60
N CYS A 158 -5.45 2.69 -14.98
CA CYS A 158 -5.56 1.86 -16.17
C CYS A 158 -6.79 2.20 -17.00
N ASP A 159 -6.78 1.80 -18.26
CA ASP A 159 -7.90 1.87 -19.17
C ASP A 159 -8.94 0.75 -18.88
N ALA A 160 -9.97 0.64 -19.73
CA ALA A 160 -11.01 -0.37 -19.59
C ALA A 160 -10.50 -1.80 -19.84
N ASP A 161 -9.39 -1.94 -20.58
CA ASP A 161 -8.76 -3.23 -20.90
C ASP A 161 -7.65 -3.59 -19.87
N GLU A 162 -7.63 -2.89 -18.74
CA GLU A 162 -6.67 -3.06 -17.63
C GLU A 162 -5.20 -2.78 -18.00
N ASN A 163 -4.93 -2.01 -19.07
CA ASN A 163 -3.58 -1.57 -19.39
C ASN A 163 -3.26 -0.28 -18.62
N SER A 164 -2.05 -0.20 -18.05
CA SER A 164 -1.60 1.03 -17.39
C SER A 164 -1.50 2.19 -18.38
N VAL A 165 -2.12 3.33 -18.02
CA VAL A 165 -2.02 4.60 -18.77
C VAL A 165 -0.86 5.49 -18.29
N GLU A 166 -0.14 5.08 -17.25
CA GLU A 166 1.00 5.81 -16.68
C GLU A 166 2.35 5.36 -17.23
N GLY A 167 2.35 4.29 -18.05
CA GLY A 167 3.54 3.65 -18.61
C GLY A 167 3.61 2.17 -18.26
N LYS A 168 4.69 1.51 -18.65
CA LYS A 168 4.86 0.08 -18.35
C LYS A 168 5.05 -0.15 -16.86
N PRO A 169 4.24 -0.98 -16.22
CA PRO A 169 4.27 -1.18 -14.77
C PRO A 169 5.64 -1.62 -14.25
N GLU A 170 6.34 -2.51 -14.98
CA GLU A 170 7.65 -2.99 -14.60
C GLU A 170 8.70 -1.87 -14.59
N GLU A 171 8.76 -1.04 -15.65
CA GLU A 171 9.67 0.10 -15.72
C GLU A 171 9.43 1.12 -14.61
N LEU A 172 8.15 1.33 -14.27
CA LEU A 172 7.75 2.22 -13.17
C LEU A 172 8.18 1.65 -11.82
N ALA A 173 8.00 0.34 -11.60
CA ALA A 173 8.39 -0.33 -10.36
C ALA A 173 9.91 -0.32 -10.18
N GLU A 174 10.66 -0.66 -11.23
CA GLU A 174 12.13 -0.62 -11.23
C GLU A 174 12.65 0.78 -10.90
N ARG A 175 12.10 1.81 -11.56
CA ARG A 175 12.45 3.21 -11.30
C ARG A 175 12.16 3.61 -9.84
N ASN A 176 11.00 3.22 -9.30
CA ASN A 176 10.65 3.51 -7.90
C ASN A 176 11.59 2.80 -6.94
N PHE A 177 11.98 1.57 -7.23
CA PHE A 177 12.92 0.82 -6.41
C PHE A 177 14.30 1.49 -6.40
N LYS A 178 14.85 1.84 -7.57
CA LYS A 178 16.13 2.55 -7.70
C LYS A 178 16.09 3.88 -6.92
N ARG A 179 15.04 4.67 -7.08
CA ARG A 179 14.86 5.92 -6.36
C ARG A 179 14.77 5.72 -4.85
N GLY A 180 14.09 4.65 -4.40
CA GLY A 180 14.00 4.30 -2.98
C GLY A 180 15.35 3.94 -2.37
N LEU A 181 16.23 3.29 -3.14
CA LEU A 181 17.61 3.01 -2.72
C LEU A 181 18.46 4.28 -2.69
N GLU A 182 18.38 5.11 -3.72
CA GLU A 182 19.17 6.35 -3.85
C GLU A 182 18.86 7.36 -2.74
N ASN A 183 17.60 7.47 -2.33
CA ASN A 183 17.18 8.39 -1.27
C ASN A 183 17.22 7.77 0.14
N GLY A 184 17.72 6.53 0.27
CA GLY A 184 17.87 5.84 1.55
C GLY A 184 16.56 5.34 2.17
N MET A 185 15.42 5.42 1.45
CA MET A 185 14.14 4.89 1.94
C MET A 185 14.15 3.36 1.98
N TYR A 186 14.87 2.72 1.04
CA TYR A 186 15.03 1.27 0.98
C TYR A 186 16.45 0.88 1.34
N VAL A 187 16.60 -0.07 2.24
CA VAL A 187 17.89 -0.59 2.73
C VAL A 187 17.97 -2.06 2.40
N LEU A 188 18.93 -2.42 1.54
CA LEU A 188 19.13 -3.82 1.17
C LEU A 188 19.54 -4.66 2.39
N VAL A 189 19.06 -5.88 2.41
CA VAL A 189 19.47 -6.90 3.38
C VAL A 189 20.45 -7.82 2.68
N ASP A 190 21.64 -7.93 3.24
CA ASP A 190 22.70 -8.84 2.75
C ASP A 190 22.37 -10.33 3.01
#